data_b5d84732c98a727bd4afe84b9ef54131
#
_entry.id   b5d84732c98a727bd4afe84b9ef54131
#
_cell.length_a   1.000
_cell.length_b   1.000
_cell.length_c   1.000
_cell.angle_alpha   90.00
_cell.angle_beta   90.00
_cell.angle_gamma   90.00
#
_symmetry.space_group_name_H-M   'P 1'
#
loop_
_entity.id
_entity.type
_entity.pdbx_description
1 polymer ?
#
loop_
_entity_poly.entity_id
_entity_poly.type
_entity_poly.pdbx_seq_one_letter_code
_entity_poly.pdbx_strand_id
1 'polypeptide(L)'
;LENDMKDVNIVGEVDDSVRFMTSKQIMVVPLLSGSGIRIKIIEAMSIGKPVIATTIAAEGLMYENGKNIIIADTPEEFALAVKHCLENPEFCNEIGYQASQLIATKYDINNIAKEISSYYEQILN
;
A
#
# COMPACT_ATOMS: atom_id res chain seq x y z
N LEU A 1 -14.87 -13.42 0.61
CA LEU A 1 -13.57 -13.04 0.09
C LEU A 1 -12.49 -13.15 1.17
N GLU A 2 -12.75 -12.59 2.34
CA GLU A 2 -11.83 -12.66 3.47
C GLU A 2 -11.58 -14.09 3.92
N ASN A 3 -12.57 -14.96 3.81
CA ASN A 3 -12.46 -16.35 4.23
C ASN A 3 -11.50 -17.16 3.37
N ASP A 4 -11.29 -16.74 2.13
CA ASP A 4 -10.44 -17.44 1.19
C ASP A 4 -8.99 -16.93 1.19
N MET A 5 -8.72 -15.85 1.92
CA MET A 5 -7.42 -15.17 1.91
C MET A 5 -6.91 -14.96 3.32
N LYS A 6 -6.33 -16.02 3.88
CA LYS A 6 -5.93 -16.06 5.30
C LYS A 6 -4.91 -15.00 5.69
N ASP A 7 -4.03 -14.63 4.76
CA ASP A 7 -2.92 -13.70 5.07
C ASP A 7 -3.17 -12.29 4.53
N VAL A 8 -4.42 -12.01 4.15
CA VAL A 8 -4.80 -10.72 3.61
C VAL A 8 -5.90 -10.11 4.46
N ASN A 9 -5.74 -8.84 4.78
CA ASN A 9 -6.74 -8.08 5.52
C ASN A 9 -7.10 -6.83 4.72
N ILE A 10 -8.40 -6.62 4.56
CA ILE A 10 -8.91 -5.39 3.96
C ILE A 10 -9.24 -4.48 5.12
N VAL A 11 -8.59 -3.32 5.17
CA VAL A 11 -8.68 -2.44 6.33
C VAL A 11 -9.36 -1.12 6.00
N GLY A 12 -10.08 -0.58 6.98
CA GLY A 12 -10.56 0.78 6.97
C GLY A 12 -9.62 1.68 7.76
N GLU A 13 -10.17 2.53 8.59
CA GLU A 13 -9.39 3.40 9.46
C GLU A 13 -8.86 2.64 10.67
N VAL A 14 -7.64 2.98 11.07
CA VAL A 14 -7.03 2.47 12.29
C VAL A 14 -6.31 3.62 12.99
N ASP A 15 -6.25 3.57 14.31
CA ASP A 15 -5.66 4.65 15.12
C ASP A 15 -4.15 4.78 14.90
N ASP A 16 -3.46 3.67 14.73
CA ASP A 16 -2.02 3.64 14.48
C ASP A 16 -1.78 2.85 13.21
N SER A 17 -1.84 3.56 12.07
CA SER A 17 -1.73 2.89 10.78
C SER A 17 -0.34 2.32 10.51
N VAL A 18 0.73 2.96 10.99
CA VAL A 18 2.09 2.42 10.79
C VAL A 18 2.22 1.10 11.52
N ARG A 19 1.83 1.06 12.78
CA ARG A 19 1.90 -0.16 13.57
C ARG A 19 1.04 -1.27 12.97
N PHE A 20 -0.16 -0.91 12.52
CA PHE A 20 -1.06 -1.86 11.89
C PHE A 20 -0.46 -2.42 10.61
N MET A 21 0.09 -1.57 9.75
CA MET A 21 0.70 -1.99 8.48
C MET A 21 1.88 -2.92 8.68
N THR A 22 2.74 -2.65 9.66
CA THR A 22 3.90 -3.51 9.92
C THR A 22 3.50 -4.90 10.40
N SER A 23 2.30 -5.06 10.95
CA SER A 23 1.82 -6.35 11.41
C SER A 23 1.23 -7.19 10.27
N LYS A 24 1.05 -6.62 9.06
CA LYS A 24 0.44 -7.29 7.91
C LYS A 24 1.45 -7.52 6.80
N GLN A 25 1.24 -8.54 6.00
CA GLN A 25 2.16 -8.88 4.91
C GLN A 25 1.94 -8.05 3.66
N ILE A 26 0.69 -7.75 3.33
CA ILE A 26 0.30 -7.06 2.10
C ILE A 26 -0.74 -6.03 2.43
N MET A 27 -0.63 -4.85 1.82
CA MET A 27 -1.67 -3.84 1.90
C MET A 27 -2.49 -3.87 0.61
N VAL A 28 -3.80 -4.02 0.72
CA VAL A 28 -4.72 -4.03 -0.41
C VAL A 28 -5.58 -2.78 -0.37
N VAL A 29 -5.58 -2.02 -1.46
CA VAL A 29 -6.31 -0.74 -1.53
C VAL A 29 -7.30 -0.79 -2.70
N PRO A 30 -8.50 -1.35 -2.47
CA PRO A 30 -9.49 -1.52 -3.54
C PRO A 30 -10.35 -0.27 -3.78
N LEU A 31 -9.99 0.86 -3.23
CA LEU A 31 -10.78 2.09 -3.34
C LEU A 31 -10.65 2.73 -4.72
N LEU A 32 -11.76 3.26 -5.21
CA LEU A 32 -11.82 3.95 -6.49
C LEU A 32 -11.50 5.43 -6.37
N SER A 33 -11.60 6.01 -5.16
CA SER A 33 -11.26 7.39 -4.90
C SER A 33 -11.06 7.58 -3.40
N GLY A 34 -10.42 8.66 -3.01
CA GLY A 34 -10.28 8.96 -1.59
C GLY A 34 -9.08 9.86 -1.33
N SER A 35 -9.36 11.04 -0.74
CA SER A 35 -8.29 11.91 -0.25
C SER A 35 -7.59 11.21 0.91
N GLY A 36 -6.29 11.27 0.98
CA GLY A 36 -5.52 10.66 2.05
C GLY A 36 -5.10 9.22 1.78
N ILE A 37 -5.70 8.54 0.79
CA ILE A 37 -5.28 7.16 0.49
C ILE A 37 -3.85 7.13 -0.04
N ARG A 38 -3.45 8.18 -0.76
CA ARG A 38 -2.08 8.33 -1.25
C ARG A 38 -1.08 8.31 -0.10
N ILE A 39 -1.41 8.99 1.00
CA ILE A 39 -0.55 9.04 2.20
C ILE A 39 -0.38 7.65 2.79
N LYS A 40 -1.46 6.88 2.89
CA LYS A 40 -1.40 5.52 3.42
C LYS A 40 -0.58 4.60 2.53
N ILE A 41 -0.69 4.76 1.21
CA ILE A 41 0.11 3.99 0.26
C ILE A 41 1.59 4.33 0.41
N ILE A 42 1.94 5.61 0.46
CA ILE A 42 3.32 6.06 0.65
C ILE A 42 3.88 5.52 1.96
N GLU A 43 3.10 5.58 3.02
CA GLU A 43 3.49 5.07 4.33
C GLU A 43 3.81 3.57 4.27
N ALA A 44 2.92 2.78 3.65
CA ALA A 44 3.13 1.35 3.49
C ALA A 44 4.37 1.05 2.65
N MET A 45 4.55 1.78 1.55
CA MET A 45 5.70 1.61 0.68
C MET A 45 7.00 1.95 1.41
N SER A 46 6.99 3.00 2.23
CA SER A 46 8.18 3.44 2.95
C SER A 46 8.70 2.38 3.93
N ILE A 47 7.82 1.57 4.49
CA ILE A 47 8.21 0.49 5.41
C ILE A 47 8.41 -0.85 4.71
N GLY A 48 8.39 -0.86 3.37
CA GLY A 48 8.67 -2.06 2.59
C GLY A 48 7.51 -3.03 2.45
N LYS A 49 6.29 -2.57 2.65
CA LYS A 49 5.10 -3.42 2.48
C LYS A 49 4.68 -3.46 1.01
N PRO A 50 4.45 -4.65 0.45
CA PRO A 50 3.86 -4.74 -0.88
C PRO A 50 2.46 -4.14 -0.89
N VAL A 51 2.16 -3.35 -1.90
CA VAL A 51 0.85 -2.69 -2.05
C VAL A 51 0.20 -3.17 -3.34
N ILE A 52 -1.06 -3.56 -3.26
CA ILE A 52 -1.91 -3.84 -4.41
C ILE A 52 -3.01 -2.78 -4.38
N ALA A 53 -3.08 -1.97 -5.43
CA ALA A 53 -3.97 -0.81 -5.44
C ALA A 53 -4.61 -0.62 -6.82
N THR A 54 -5.73 0.09 -6.86
CA THR A 54 -6.32 0.49 -8.13
C THR A 54 -5.48 1.59 -8.76
N THR A 55 -5.63 1.77 -10.07
CA THR A 55 -4.98 2.86 -10.79
C THR A 55 -5.34 4.21 -10.18
N ILE A 56 -6.60 4.39 -9.81
CA ILE A 56 -7.08 5.65 -9.22
C ILE A 56 -6.43 5.88 -7.85
N ALA A 57 -6.36 4.84 -7.02
CA ALA A 57 -5.75 4.96 -5.69
C ALA A 57 -4.26 5.32 -5.77
N ALA A 58 -3.57 4.84 -6.80
CA ALA A 58 -2.14 5.10 -7.00
C ALA A 58 -1.86 6.37 -7.80
N GLU A 59 -2.90 7.09 -8.21
CA GLU A 59 -2.74 8.29 -9.03
C GLU A 59 -1.85 9.32 -8.32
N GLY A 60 -0.92 9.88 -9.07
CA GLY A 60 0.02 10.86 -8.53
C GLY A 60 1.28 10.27 -7.93
N LEU A 61 1.38 8.96 -7.80
CA LEU A 61 2.59 8.31 -7.32
C LEU A 61 3.51 7.99 -8.51
N MET A 62 4.81 8.05 -8.25
CA MET A 62 5.81 7.65 -9.24
C MET A 62 6.08 6.15 -9.08
N TYR A 63 5.25 5.33 -9.71
CA TYR A 63 5.34 3.88 -9.56
C TYR A 63 5.56 3.18 -10.89
N GLU A 64 6.02 1.93 -10.81
CA GLU A 64 6.06 1.00 -11.93
C GLU A 64 5.28 -0.25 -11.53
N ASN A 65 4.21 -0.54 -12.26
CA ASN A 65 3.39 -1.73 -12.00
C ASN A 65 4.23 -2.98 -12.18
N GLY A 66 4.16 -3.88 -11.21
CA GLY A 66 4.91 -5.13 -11.22
C GLY A 66 6.32 -5.02 -10.70
N LYS A 67 6.78 -3.82 -10.36
CA LYS A 67 8.11 -3.59 -9.80
C LYS A 67 8.04 -3.12 -8.35
N ASN A 68 7.35 -2.01 -8.10
CA ASN A 68 7.27 -1.45 -6.75
C ASN A 68 5.83 -1.28 -6.25
N ILE A 69 4.87 -1.63 -7.07
CA ILE A 69 3.45 -1.68 -6.69
C ILE A 69 2.78 -2.67 -7.65
N ILE A 70 1.64 -3.22 -7.25
CA ILE A 70 0.84 -4.05 -8.13
C ILE A 70 -0.48 -3.33 -8.35
N ILE A 71 -0.82 -3.09 -9.61
CA ILE A 71 -2.08 -2.42 -9.95
C ILE A 71 -3.12 -3.48 -10.29
N ALA A 72 -4.29 -3.34 -9.70
CA ALA A 72 -5.45 -4.19 -9.96
C ALA A 72 -6.68 -3.30 -9.94
N ASP A 73 -7.51 -3.40 -10.98
CA ASP A 73 -8.68 -2.54 -11.12
C ASP A 73 -10.01 -3.29 -11.06
N THR A 74 -9.97 -4.60 -11.01
CA THR A 74 -11.17 -5.44 -10.88
C THR A 74 -11.01 -6.42 -9.72
N PRO A 75 -12.13 -6.93 -9.16
CA PRO A 75 -12.02 -7.94 -8.10
C PRO A 75 -11.21 -9.16 -8.53
N GLU A 76 -11.34 -9.57 -9.79
CA GLU A 76 -10.59 -10.70 -10.32
C GLU A 76 -9.09 -10.42 -10.35
N GLU A 77 -8.71 -9.21 -10.77
CA GLU A 77 -7.31 -8.79 -10.78
C GLU A 77 -6.75 -8.74 -9.37
N PHE A 78 -7.52 -8.23 -8.40
CA PHE A 78 -7.09 -8.23 -7.00
C PHE A 78 -6.87 -9.65 -6.49
N ALA A 79 -7.80 -10.55 -6.76
CA ALA A 79 -7.69 -11.94 -6.33
C ALA A 79 -6.45 -12.60 -6.93
N LEU A 80 -6.18 -12.38 -8.20
CA LEU A 80 -5.01 -12.94 -8.88
C LEU A 80 -3.72 -12.36 -8.32
N ALA A 81 -3.68 -11.05 -8.06
CA ALA A 81 -2.51 -10.38 -7.50
C ALA A 81 -2.18 -10.90 -6.11
N VAL A 82 -3.19 -11.03 -5.26
CA VAL A 82 -3.02 -11.57 -3.90
C VAL A 82 -2.52 -13.00 -3.96
N LYS A 83 -3.16 -13.82 -4.79
CA LYS A 83 -2.77 -15.22 -4.95
C LYS A 83 -1.32 -15.34 -5.41
N HIS A 84 -0.93 -14.53 -6.40
CA HIS A 84 0.44 -14.53 -6.91
C HIS A 84 1.44 -14.18 -5.80
N CYS A 85 1.14 -13.18 -5.01
CA CYS A 85 2.00 -12.78 -3.89
C CYS A 85 2.11 -13.88 -2.84
N LEU A 86 1.00 -14.53 -2.49
CA LEU A 86 1.01 -15.58 -1.47
C LEU A 86 1.76 -16.83 -1.95
N GLU A 87 1.66 -17.13 -3.24
CA GLU A 87 2.35 -18.29 -3.83
C GLU A 87 3.82 -18.01 -4.14
N ASN A 88 4.20 -16.73 -4.21
CA ASN A 88 5.56 -16.31 -4.56
C ASN A 88 6.08 -15.28 -3.55
N PRO A 89 6.45 -15.72 -2.33
CA PRO A 89 6.90 -14.78 -1.29
C PRO A 89 8.11 -13.94 -1.70
N GLU A 90 9.01 -14.50 -2.52
CA GLU A 90 10.17 -13.75 -2.99
C GLU A 90 9.78 -12.58 -3.88
N PHE A 91 8.82 -12.81 -4.77
CA PHE A 91 8.28 -11.74 -5.62
C PHE A 91 7.61 -10.67 -4.76
N CYS A 92 6.80 -11.09 -3.80
CA CYS A 92 6.10 -10.19 -2.89
C CYS A 92 7.09 -9.33 -2.11
N ASN A 93 8.13 -9.93 -1.55
CA ASN A 93 9.16 -9.23 -0.80
C ASN A 93 9.93 -8.26 -1.69
N GLU A 94 10.18 -8.63 -2.93
CA GLU A 94 10.88 -7.75 -3.88
C GLU A 94 10.04 -6.52 -4.21
N ILE A 95 8.73 -6.67 -4.39
CA ILE A 95 7.83 -5.54 -4.59
C ILE A 95 7.93 -4.58 -3.41
N GLY A 96 7.89 -5.10 -2.19
CA GLY A 96 8.01 -4.29 -0.97
C GLY A 96 9.36 -3.58 -0.88
N TYR A 97 10.43 -4.29 -1.19
CA TYR A 97 11.77 -3.71 -1.18
C TYR A 97 11.89 -2.57 -2.19
N GLN A 98 11.45 -2.80 -3.42
CA GLN A 98 11.48 -1.78 -4.46
C GLN A 98 10.60 -0.58 -4.11
N ALA A 99 9.48 -0.83 -3.43
CA ALA A 99 8.63 0.24 -2.94
C ALA A 99 9.39 1.13 -1.96
N SER A 100 10.10 0.54 -1.00
CA SER A 100 10.87 1.32 -0.03
C SER A 100 11.99 2.11 -0.70
N GLN A 101 12.63 1.53 -1.72
CA GLN A 101 13.67 2.23 -2.47
C GLN A 101 13.11 3.39 -3.27
N LEU A 102 11.94 3.23 -3.87
CA LEU A 102 11.27 4.31 -4.59
C LEU A 102 11.02 5.51 -3.67
N ILE A 103 10.45 5.24 -2.49
CA ILE A 103 10.14 6.31 -1.55
C ILE A 103 11.43 6.98 -1.05
N ALA A 104 12.46 6.19 -0.75
CA ALA A 104 13.73 6.73 -0.26
C ALA A 104 14.45 7.60 -1.30
N THR A 105 14.32 7.27 -2.59
CA THR A 105 15.08 7.95 -3.65
C THR A 105 14.31 9.07 -4.35
N LYS A 106 12.99 8.98 -4.41
CA LYS A 106 12.16 9.92 -5.17
C LYS A 106 11.36 10.88 -4.32
N TYR A 107 11.24 10.62 -3.03
CA TYR A 107 10.45 11.46 -2.13
C TYR A 107 11.35 12.02 -1.03
N ASP A 108 11.09 13.27 -0.66
CA ASP A 108 11.76 13.89 0.47
C ASP A 108 11.14 13.36 1.75
N ILE A 109 11.94 12.67 2.56
CA ILE A 109 11.47 12.07 3.81
C ILE A 109 10.86 13.11 4.76
N ASN A 110 11.45 14.31 4.82
CA ASN A 110 10.90 15.35 5.67
C ASN A 110 9.53 15.82 5.21
N ASN A 111 9.34 15.95 3.91
CA ASN A 111 8.04 16.32 3.35
C ASN A 111 7.01 15.21 3.55
N ILE A 112 7.41 13.95 3.39
CA ILE A 112 6.54 12.81 3.65
C ILE A 112 6.09 12.80 5.10
N ALA A 113 7.02 12.99 6.04
CA ALA A 113 6.69 13.04 7.46
C ALA A 113 5.70 14.15 7.78
N LYS A 114 5.86 15.31 7.16
CA LYS A 114 4.93 16.44 7.34
C LYS A 114 3.56 16.10 6.77
N GLU A 115 3.49 15.49 5.59
CA GLU A 115 2.22 15.09 4.97
C GLU A 115 1.48 14.08 5.85
N ILE A 116 2.18 13.09 6.36
CA ILE A 116 1.60 12.06 7.22
C ILE A 116 1.08 12.68 8.51
N SER A 117 1.89 13.52 9.16
CA SER A 117 1.52 14.19 10.40
C SER A 117 0.28 15.07 10.20
N SER A 118 0.29 15.85 9.12
CA SER A 118 -0.82 16.74 8.79
C SER A 118 -2.10 15.97 8.52
N TYR A 119 -1.99 14.86 7.81
CA TYR A 119 -3.13 14.00 7.50
C TYR A 119 -3.76 13.45 8.78
N TYR A 120 -2.94 12.95 9.71
CA TYR A 120 -3.47 12.39 10.96
C TYR A 120 -4.04 13.48 11.87
N GLU A 121 -3.50 14.66 11.85
CA GLU A 121 -4.09 15.79 12.58
C GLU A 121 -5.50 16.08 12.09
N GLN A 122 -5.71 16.06 10.79
CA GLN A 122 -7.03 16.28 10.20
C GLN A 122 -8.03 15.20 10.62
N ILE A 123 -7.59 13.96 10.68
CA ILE A 123 -8.46 12.85 11.06
C ILE A 123 -8.82 12.91 12.54
N LEU A 124 -7.84 13.24 13.40
CA LEU A 124 -8.00 13.21 14.84
C LEU A 124 -8.72 14.46 15.39
N ASN A 125 -8.76 15.52 14.63
CA ASN A 125 -9.45 16.75 15.01
C ASN A 125 -10.83 16.83 14.37
#